data_b611e87c7c64315330bd75e6ead8e261
#
_entry.id   b611e87c7c64315330bd75e6ead8e261
#
_cell.length_a   1.000
_cell.length_b   1.000
_cell.length_c   1.000
_cell.angle_alpha   90.00
_cell.angle_beta   90.00
_cell.angle_gamma   90.00
#
_symmetry.space_group_name_H-M   'P 1'
#
loop_
_entity.id
_entity.type
_entity.pdbx_description
1 polymer ?
#
loop_
_entity_poly.entity_id
_entity_poly.type
_entity_poly.pdbx_seq_one_letter_code
_entity_poly.pdbx_strand_id
1 'polypeptide(L)'
;MIRVALAAPVRTLPRAAGLAYEPKFDGHRLVVVRTAVDVVLQARSGRIVTSAFPDLAAAARQLPADTVLDGEVVVWNAGRTDFALVQRRAAATAARAAVLAQSLPASYAAFDVLELAGLDVRGRPYERRRALLVDLLLPLGPPLQPVPMTTDPELAATWYETLPASGIEGLVVKRLDQTYPAGRRGWQKLRHTEVRDAAVVGYTGTPRRPQALVLVLPVGDETPLLSSPLTAALRAELVAELAVRAEAGAEPGAGSGAGSGVRGAGPRPTVNAIGLGETPYCPLDPPLTAEVRHTSTRHPPPEVLRLRTEL
;
A
#
# COMPACT_ATOMS: atom_id res chain seq x y z
N MET A 1 -3.17 -10.07 -21.92
CA MET A 1 -2.91 -9.62 -20.54
C MET A 1 -2.06 -10.66 -19.82
N ILE A 2 -0.90 -10.24 -19.32
CA ILE A 2 0.00 -11.10 -18.55
C ILE A 2 -0.51 -11.15 -17.10
N ARG A 3 -0.74 -12.37 -16.60
CA ARG A 3 -1.14 -12.60 -15.21
C ARG A 3 0.11 -12.61 -14.33
N VAL A 4 0.11 -11.78 -13.29
CA VAL A 4 1.24 -11.64 -12.36
C VAL A 4 1.07 -12.51 -11.11
N ALA A 5 2.19 -12.91 -10.51
CA ALA A 5 2.23 -13.60 -9.23
C ALA A 5 1.67 -12.72 -8.10
N LEU A 6 1.06 -13.34 -7.10
CA LEU A 6 0.49 -12.66 -5.93
C LEU A 6 1.20 -13.12 -4.65
N ALA A 7 1.17 -12.27 -3.61
CA ALA A 7 1.72 -12.59 -2.30
C ALA A 7 0.62 -12.73 -1.24
N ALA A 8 0.72 -13.77 -0.40
CA ALA A 8 -0.07 -13.93 0.81
C ALA A 8 0.54 -13.12 1.96
N PRO A 9 -0.26 -12.47 2.83
CA PRO A 9 0.28 -11.79 4.00
C PRO A 9 0.77 -12.81 5.04
N VAL A 10 1.88 -12.48 5.69
CA VAL A 10 2.40 -13.18 6.87
C VAL A 10 2.63 -12.18 8.00
N ARG A 11 2.58 -12.65 9.25
CA ARG A 11 2.72 -11.80 10.44
C ARG A 11 4.15 -11.73 10.98
N THR A 12 4.95 -12.73 10.67
CA THR A 12 6.34 -12.85 11.12
C THR A 12 7.25 -13.16 9.95
N LEU A 13 8.52 -12.82 10.05
CA LEU A 13 9.52 -13.12 9.03
C LEU A 13 9.71 -14.64 8.94
N PRO A 14 9.38 -15.27 7.80
CA PRO A 14 9.66 -16.69 7.61
C PRO A 14 11.16 -16.97 7.62
N ARG A 15 11.60 -18.01 8.32
CA ARG A 15 13.01 -18.38 8.48
C ARG A 15 13.20 -19.86 8.13
N ALA A 16 13.13 -20.19 6.84
CA ALA A 16 13.38 -21.54 6.34
C ALA A 16 14.51 -21.52 5.32
N ALA A 17 15.19 -22.65 5.16
CA ALA A 17 16.17 -22.81 4.10
C ALA A 17 15.50 -22.65 2.72
N GLY A 18 16.25 -22.12 1.75
CA GLY A 18 15.76 -21.95 0.38
C GLY A 18 14.80 -20.77 0.20
N LEU A 19 14.78 -19.81 1.11
CA LEU A 19 14.04 -18.55 0.96
C LEU A 19 14.95 -17.43 0.48
N ALA A 20 14.36 -16.56 -0.33
CA ALA A 20 14.92 -15.28 -0.75
C ALA A 20 14.02 -14.15 -0.25
N TYR A 21 14.62 -13.06 0.18
CA TYR A 21 13.97 -11.88 0.73
C TYR A 21 14.28 -10.67 -0.13
N GLU A 22 13.26 -9.94 -0.51
CA GLU A 22 13.36 -8.71 -1.31
C GLU A 22 12.64 -7.57 -0.62
N PRO A 23 13.15 -6.32 -0.67
CA PRO A 23 12.41 -5.14 -0.24
C PRO A 23 11.08 -5.04 -1.00
N LYS A 24 9.99 -4.81 -0.25
CA LYS A 24 8.68 -4.57 -0.81
C LYS A 24 8.47 -3.08 -1.02
N PHE A 25 8.67 -2.65 -2.25
CA PHE A 25 8.39 -1.28 -2.64
C PHE A 25 6.90 -0.95 -2.59
N ASP A 26 6.57 0.30 -2.28
CA ASP A 26 5.22 0.86 -2.38
C ASP A 26 5.14 1.74 -3.62
N GLY A 27 4.59 1.19 -4.68
CA GLY A 27 4.49 1.81 -5.98
C GLY A 27 3.33 1.27 -6.81
N HIS A 28 3.46 1.30 -8.12
CA HIS A 28 2.52 0.66 -9.03
C HIS A 28 3.18 -0.54 -9.71
N ARG A 29 2.62 -1.73 -9.49
CA ARG A 29 3.09 -2.92 -10.20
C ARG A 29 2.91 -2.78 -11.69
N LEU A 30 4.00 -3.04 -12.41
CA LEU A 30 4.09 -2.88 -13.83
C LEU A 30 4.77 -4.09 -14.47
N VAL A 31 4.19 -4.59 -15.54
CA VAL A 31 4.84 -5.54 -16.45
C VAL A 31 5.40 -4.76 -17.63
N VAL A 32 6.70 -4.86 -17.84
CA VAL A 32 7.37 -4.31 -19.03
C VAL A 32 7.43 -5.40 -20.08
N VAL A 33 6.86 -5.15 -21.26
CA VAL A 33 6.90 -6.03 -22.41
C VAL A 33 7.68 -5.32 -23.52
N ARG A 34 8.87 -5.80 -23.84
CA ARG A 34 9.67 -5.35 -24.98
C ARG A 34 9.46 -6.34 -26.12
N THR A 35 8.75 -5.93 -27.15
CA THR A 35 8.58 -6.71 -28.39
C THR A 35 9.69 -6.37 -29.40
N ALA A 36 9.72 -7.02 -30.55
CA ALA A 36 10.68 -6.71 -31.61
C ALA A 36 10.60 -5.22 -32.07
N VAL A 37 9.41 -4.63 -32.02
CA VAL A 37 9.15 -3.28 -32.56
C VAL A 37 8.84 -2.23 -31.51
N ASP A 38 8.26 -2.60 -30.36
CA ASP A 38 7.72 -1.64 -29.40
C ASP A 38 7.93 -2.06 -27.94
N VAL A 39 7.58 -1.14 -27.03
CA VAL A 39 7.53 -1.35 -25.58
C VAL A 39 6.10 -1.13 -25.10
N VAL A 40 5.56 -2.09 -24.36
CA VAL A 40 4.25 -2.00 -23.73
C VAL A 40 4.41 -2.08 -22.22
N LEU A 41 3.86 -1.10 -21.50
CA LEU A 41 3.82 -1.07 -20.04
C LEU A 41 2.40 -1.43 -19.57
N GLN A 42 2.25 -2.61 -18.96
CA GLN A 42 0.97 -3.13 -18.49
C GLN A 42 0.86 -3.02 -16.97
N ALA A 43 -0.10 -2.29 -16.46
CA ALA A 43 -0.43 -2.25 -15.04
C ALA A 43 -1.03 -3.61 -14.58
N ARG A 44 -1.04 -3.85 -13.28
CA ARG A 44 -1.60 -5.07 -12.67
C ARG A 44 -3.05 -5.37 -13.10
N SER A 45 -3.86 -4.33 -13.33
CA SER A 45 -5.25 -4.48 -13.81
C SER A 45 -5.35 -4.93 -15.27
N GLY A 46 -4.23 -4.97 -16.00
CA GLY A 46 -4.19 -5.20 -17.45
C GLY A 46 -4.24 -3.92 -18.29
N ARG A 47 -4.49 -2.76 -17.67
CA ARG A 47 -4.49 -1.47 -18.37
C ARG A 47 -3.09 -1.16 -18.91
N ILE A 48 -3.02 -0.70 -20.17
CA ILE A 48 -1.79 -0.20 -20.77
C ILE A 48 -1.56 1.23 -20.30
N VAL A 49 -0.37 1.49 -19.77
CA VAL A 49 0.02 2.77 -19.18
C VAL A 49 1.32 3.33 -19.79
N THR A 50 1.70 2.86 -20.95
CA THR A 50 2.94 3.26 -21.65
C THR A 50 3.04 4.78 -21.78
N SER A 51 1.95 5.46 -22.13
CA SER A 51 1.92 6.91 -22.29
C SER A 51 2.12 7.69 -20.98
N ALA A 52 1.87 7.07 -19.82
CA ALA A 52 2.07 7.69 -18.51
C ALA A 52 3.54 7.65 -18.04
N PHE A 53 4.34 6.74 -18.60
CA PHE A 53 5.75 6.53 -18.23
C PHE A 53 6.65 6.48 -19.47
N PRO A 54 6.74 7.60 -20.24
CA PRO A 54 7.54 7.63 -21.47
C PRO A 54 9.03 7.44 -21.22
N ASP A 55 9.53 7.86 -20.05
CA ASP A 55 10.90 7.67 -19.58
C ASP A 55 11.23 6.17 -19.40
N LEU A 56 10.35 5.40 -18.75
CA LEU A 56 10.54 3.95 -18.60
C LEU A 56 10.39 3.22 -19.94
N ALA A 57 9.45 3.65 -20.79
CA ALA A 57 9.29 3.07 -22.11
C ALA A 57 10.55 3.29 -22.99
N ALA A 58 11.15 4.47 -22.90
CA ALA A 58 12.41 4.78 -23.58
C ALA A 58 13.56 3.91 -23.06
N ALA A 59 13.71 3.78 -21.74
CA ALA A 59 14.72 2.94 -21.14
C ALA A 59 14.55 1.46 -21.48
N ALA A 60 13.32 0.95 -21.49
CA ALA A 60 13.04 -0.45 -21.80
C ALA A 60 13.33 -0.84 -23.27
N ARG A 61 13.53 0.13 -24.16
CA ARG A 61 13.99 -0.16 -25.54
C ARG A 61 15.40 -0.72 -25.59
N GLN A 62 16.20 -0.54 -24.54
CA GLN A 62 17.54 -1.12 -24.42
C GLN A 62 17.52 -2.63 -24.10
N LEU A 63 16.37 -3.15 -23.64
CA LEU A 63 16.20 -4.57 -23.40
C LEU A 63 16.23 -5.34 -24.73
N PRO A 64 16.73 -6.58 -24.76
CA PRO A 64 16.57 -7.47 -25.90
C PRO A 64 15.10 -7.57 -26.33
N ALA A 65 14.85 -7.68 -27.62
CA ALA A 65 13.49 -7.94 -28.11
C ALA A 65 12.89 -9.19 -27.44
N ASP A 66 11.58 -9.23 -27.35
CA ASP A 66 10.80 -10.33 -26.76
C ASP A 66 11.24 -10.66 -25.32
N THR A 67 11.35 -9.58 -24.52
CA THR A 67 11.66 -9.64 -23.07
C THR A 67 10.45 -9.15 -22.27
N VAL A 68 10.11 -9.90 -21.21
CA VAL A 68 9.01 -9.56 -20.29
C VAL A 68 9.53 -9.54 -18.86
N LEU A 69 9.42 -8.37 -18.22
CA LEU A 69 9.81 -8.16 -16.82
C LEU A 69 8.60 -7.89 -15.95
N ASP A 70 8.67 -8.32 -14.69
CA ASP A 70 7.70 -8.02 -13.64
C ASP A 70 8.38 -7.20 -12.54
N GLY A 71 7.81 -6.07 -12.18
CA GLY A 71 8.43 -5.12 -11.26
C GLY A 71 7.46 -4.10 -10.69
N GLU A 72 8.01 -3.16 -9.96
CA GLU A 72 7.29 -2.04 -9.36
C GLU A 72 7.83 -0.72 -9.89
N VAL A 73 6.93 0.17 -10.31
CA VAL A 73 7.29 1.57 -10.62
C VAL A 73 7.27 2.37 -9.34
N VAL A 74 8.35 3.08 -9.10
CA VAL A 74 8.51 4.01 -7.97
C VAL A 74 8.97 5.37 -8.45
N VAL A 75 8.72 6.39 -7.65
CA VAL A 75 9.30 7.74 -7.80
C VAL A 75 10.02 8.07 -6.51
N TRP A 76 11.30 8.45 -6.66
CA TRP A 76 12.12 8.86 -5.53
C TRP A 76 11.98 10.36 -5.28
N ASN A 77 11.80 10.73 -4.01
CA ASN A 77 11.75 12.10 -3.55
C ASN A 77 12.53 12.21 -2.23
N ALA A 78 13.55 13.06 -2.19
CA ALA A 78 14.40 13.26 -1.02
C ALA A 78 14.91 11.96 -0.37
N GLY A 79 15.35 10.99 -1.18
CA GLY A 79 15.89 9.70 -0.70
C GLY A 79 14.85 8.66 -0.28
N ARG A 80 13.56 8.92 -0.50
CA ARG A 80 12.45 8.01 -0.18
C ARG A 80 11.58 7.75 -1.39
N THR A 81 10.96 6.58 -1.44
CA THR A 81 9.88 6.34 -2.41
C THR A 81 8.62 7.09 -1.98
N ASP A 82 7.93 7.69 -2.95
CA ASP A 82 6.70 8.46 -2.70
C ASP A 82 5.56 7.93 -3.59
N PHE A 83 4.63 7.22 -2.95
CA PHE A 83 3.48 6.62 -3.64
C PHE A 83 2.55 7.67 -4.26
N ALA A 84 2.37 8.83 -3.64
CA ALA A 84 1.50 9.89 -4.18
C ALA A 84 2.07 10.43 -5.51
N LEU A 85 3.40 10.53 -5.62
CA LEU A 85 4.05 10.92 -6.87
C LEU A 85 3.92 9.84 -7.95
N VAL A 86 3.99 8.56 -7.60
CA VAL A 86 3.72 7.46 -8.54
C VAL A 86 2.27 7.54 -9.04
N GLN A 87 1.30 7.75 -8.15
CA GLN A 87 -0.10 7.93 -8.53
C GLN A 87 -0.29 9.13 -9.45
N ARG A 88 0.34 10.26 -9.12
CA ARG A 88 0.31 11.48 -9.95
C ARG A 88 0.86 11.20 -11.36
N ARG A 89 1.95 10.43 -11.48
CA ARG A 89 2.51 9.98 -12.77
C ARG A 89 1.52 9.10 -13.51
N ALA A 90 0.97 8.07 -12.87
CA ALA A 90 0.06 7.09 -13.48
C ALA A 90 -1.29 7.68 -13.94
N ALA A 91 -1.72 8.80 -13.35
CA ALA A 91 -2.94 9.54 -13.70
C ALA A 91 -2.72 10.63 -14.77
N ALA A 92 -1.46 10.87 -15.19
CA ALA A 92 -1.16 11.95 -16.14
C ALA A 92 -1.65 11.64 -17.55
N THR A 93 -2.13 12.67 -18.24
CA THR A 93 -2.33 12.59 -19.69
C THR A 93 -0.99 12.48 -20.42
N ALA A 94 -0.98 11.99 -21.66
CA ALA A 94 0.26 11.81 -22.44
C ALA A 94 1.07 13.12 -22.56
N ALA A 95 0.42 14.25 -22.77
CA ALA A 95 1.08 15.56 -22.86
C ALA A 95 1.75 15.95 -21.54
N ARG A 96 1.08 15.72 -20.39
CA ARG A 96 1.63 16.03 -19.06
C ARG A 96 2.71 15.03 -18.63
N ALA A 97 2.62 13.78 -19.09
CA ALA A 97 3.57 12.72 -18.72
C ALA A 97 5.00 13.04 -19.15
N ALA A 98 5.20 13.67 -20.32
CA ALA A 98 6.52 14.08 -20.80
C ALA A 98 7.17 15.12 -19.86
N VAL A 99 6.40 16.11 -19.38
CA VAL A 99 6.85 17.12 -18.42
C VAL A 99 7.16 16.48 -17.05
N LEU A 100 6.27 15.60 -16.58
CA LEU A 100 6.45 14.91 -15.30
C LEU A 100 7.64 13.93 -15.34
N ALA A 101 7.95 13.33 -16.48
CA ALA A 101 9.12 12.48 -16.64
C ALA A 101 10.44 13.22 -16.37
N GLN A 102 10.49 14.52 -16.66
CA GLN A 102 11.66 15.36 -16.38
C GLN A 102 11.76 15.79 -14.91
N SER A 103 10.63 16.17 -14.29
CA SER A 103 10.61 16.68 -12.93
C SER A 103 10.44 15.61 -11.85
N LEU A 104 9.83 14.48 -12.19
CA LEU A 104 9.54 13.34 -11.32
C LEU A 104 9.89 12.05 -12.07
N PRO A 105 11.19 11.78 -12.37
CA PRO A 105 11.57 10.60 -13.12
C PRO A 105 11.14 9.32 -12.40
N ALA A 106 10.61 8.36 -13.17
CA ALA A 106 10.22 7.08 -12.64
C ALA A 106 11.42 6.11 -12.64
N SER A 107 11.49 5.27 -11.62
CA SER A 107 12.40 4.12 -11.54
C SER A 107 11.60 2.83 -11.57
N TYR A 108 12.17 1.80 -12.15
CA TYR A 108 11.56 0.47 -12.24
C TYR A 108 12.38 -0.54 -11.44
N ALA A 109 11.83 -0.99 -10.33
CA ALA A 109 12.39 -2.00 -9.46
C ALA A 109 11.92 -3.39 -9.94
N ALA A 110 12.71 -4.05 -10.79
CA ALA A 110 12.39 -5.35 -11.36
C ALA A 110 12.67 -6.46 -10.32
N PHE A 111 11.73 -7.36 -10.12
CA PHE A 111 11.86 -8.47 -9.17
C PHE A 111 11.63 -9.85 -9.80
N ASP A 112 11.30 -9.91 -11.11
CA ASP A 112 11.25 -11.17 -11.85
C ASP A 112 11.38 -10.93 -13.37
N VAL A 113 11.87 -11.95 -14.08
CA VAL A 113 11.86 -12.03 -15.53
C VAL A 113 11.00 -13.21 -15.96
N LEU A 114 10.08 -12.98 -16.87
CA LEU A 114 9.09 -13.97 -17.32
C LEU A 114 9.46 -14.56 -18.69
N GLU A 115 10.03 -13.71 -19.56
CA GLU A 115 10.51 -14.06 -20.88
C GLU A 115 11.79 -13.27 -21.18
N LEU A 116 12.77 -13.90 -21.79
CA LEU A 116 14.04 -13.27 -22.15
C LEU A 116 14.42 -13.68 -23.56
N ALA A 117 14.51 -12.71 -24.48
CA ALA A 117 14.84 -12.90 -25.88
C ALA A 117 13.98 -14.01 -26.53
N GLY A 118 12.67 -13.99 -26.29
CA GLY A 118 11.70 -14.95 -26.81
C GLY A 118 11.63 -16.30 -26.09
N LEU A 119 12.49 -16.51 -25.06
CA LEU A 119 12.45 -17.72 -24.25
C LEU A 119 11.57 -17.52 -23.01
N ASP A 120 10.48 -18.23 -22.88
CA ASP A 120 9.68 -18.29 -21.66
C ASP A 120 10.47 -18.97 -20.53
N VAL A 121 10.78 -18.22 -19.48
CA VAL A 121 11.54 -18.68 -18.33
C VAL A 121 10.71 -18.88 -17.06
N ARG A 122 9.39 -18.68 -17.12
CA ARG A 122 8.48 -18.82 -15.95
C ARG A 122 8.52 -20.20 -15.31
N GLY A 123 8.79 -21.25 -16.11
CA GLY A 123 8.95 -22.62 -15.62
C GLY A 123 10.27 -22.91 -14.90
N ARG A 124 11.24 -21.98 -14.93
CA ARG A 124 12.51 -22.12 -14.22
C ARG A 124 12.37 -21.80 -12.74
N PRO A 125 13.22 -22.36 -11.86
CA PRO A 125 13.34 -21.93 -10.46
C PRO A 125 13.59 -20.42 -10.34
N TYR A 126 13.09 -19.81 -9.25
CA TYR A 126 13.29 -18.36 -9.01
C TYR A 126 14.79 -17.98 -9.01
N GLU A 127 15.65 -18.76 -8.37
CA GLU A 127 17.11 -18.51 -8.37
C GLU A 127 17.69 -18.32 -9.78
N ARG A 128 17.22 -19.13 -10.75
CA ARG A 128 17.68 -19.05 -12.14
C ARG A 128 17.11 -17.84 -12.86
N ARG A 129 15.83 -17.53 -12.63
CA ARG A 129 15.23 -16.31 -13.19
C ARG A 129 15.87 -15.06 -12.59
N ARG A 130 16.19 -15.10 -11.29
CA ARG A 130 16.89 -14.02 -10.61
C ARG A 130 18.28 -13.75 -11.20
N ALA A 131 19.07 -14.78 -11.44
CA ALA A 131 20.37 -14.65 -12.10
C ALA A 131 20.23 -13.98 -13.48
N LEU A 132 19.32 -14.47 -14.33
CA LEU A 132 19.04 -13.86 -15.62
C LEU A 132 18.61 -12.39 -15.52
N LEU A 133 17.79 -12.04 -14.54
CA LEU A 133 17.33 -10.66 -14.31
C LEU A 133 18.51 -9.75 -13.93
N VAL A 134 19.38 -10.22 -13.06
CA VAL A 134 20.57 -9.46 -12.60
C VAL A 134 21.54 -9.26 -13.77
N ASP A 135 21.87 -10.33 -14.49
CA ASP A 135 22.78 -10.27 -15.65
C ASP A 135 22.24 -9.32 -16.75
N LEU A 136 20.91 -9.30 -16.92
CA LEU A 136 20.25 -8.41 -17.89
C LEU A 136 20.31 -6.94 -17.50
N LEU A 137 19.99 -6.63 -16.23
CA LEU A 137 19.72 -5.24 -15.83
C LEU A 137 20.92 -4.51 -15.23
N LEU A 138 21.87 -5.19 -14.57
CA LEU A 138 23.04 -4.53 -13.97
C LEU A 138 23.86 -3.72 -14.99
N PRO A 139 24.11 -4.22 -16.21
CA PRO A 139 24.86 -3.44 -17.20
C PRO A 139 24.11 -2.21 -17.72
N LEU A 140 22.78 -2.22 -17.68
CA LEU A 140 21.93 -1.12 -18.18
C LEU A 140 21.87 0.04 -17.16
N GLY A 141 21.89 -0.28 -15.86
CA GLY A 141 21.77 0.71 -14.80
C GLY A 141 20.37 1.37 -14.72
N PRO A 142 20.25 2.48 -13.97
CA PRO A 142 19.01 3.22 -13.85
C PRO A 142 18.47 3.70 -15.20
N PRO A 143 17.13 3.79 -15.36
CA PRO A 143 16.09 3.62 -14.36
C PRO A 143 15.60 2.16 -14.18
N LEU A 144 16.14 1.17 -14.90
CA LEU A 144 15.74 -0.23 -14.82
C LEU A 144 16.73 -0.96 -13.92
N GLN A 145 16.31 -1.38 -12.74
CA GLN A 145 17.21 -2.02 -11.78
C GLN A 145 16.57 -3.28 -11.17
N PRO A 146 17.36 -4.34 -10.94
CA PRO A 146 16.88 -5.47 -10.17
C PRO A 146 16.75 -5.05 -8.70
N VAL A 147 15.66 -5.43 -8.01
CA VAL A 147 15.53 -5.20 -6.57
C VAL A 147 16.69 -5.87 -5.82
N PRO A 148 17.18 -5.33 -4.71
CA PRO A 148 18.08 -6.07 -3.83
C PRO A 148 17.47 -7.39 -3.38
N MET A 149 18.30 -8.40 -3.14
CA MET A 149 17.84 -9.70 -2.64
C MET A 149 18.90 -10.29 -1.71
N THR A 150 18.45 -10.92 -0.64
CA THR A 150 19.29 -11.71 0.25
C THR A 150 18.65 -13.06 0.55
N THR A 151 19.47 -14.05 0.86
CA THR A 151 19.05 -15.35 1.42
C THR A 151 19.32 -15.42 2.92
N ASP A 152 19.98 -14.40 3.47
CA ASP A 152 20.28 -14.28 4.90
C ASP A 152 19.05 -13.69 5.65
N PRO A 153 18.42 -14.46 6.55
CA PRO A 153 17.28 -13.98 7.32
C PRO A 153 17.63 -12.88 8.33
N GLU A 154 18.88 -12.76 8.78
CA GLU A 154 19.28 -11.69 9.70
C GLU A 154 19.43 -10.36 8.96
N LEU A 155 20.03 -10.40 7.77
CA LEU A 155 20.06 -9.21 6.90
C LEU A 155 18.64 -8.82 6.49
N ALA A 156 17.75 -9.77 6.20
CA ALA A 156 16.35 -9.50 5.90
C ALA A 156 15.62 -8.87 7.10
N ALA A 157 15.89 -9.31 8.32
CA ALA A 157 15.36 -8.69 9.55
C ALA A 157 15.85 -7.23 9.69
N THR A 158 17.14 -6.99 9.43
CA THR A 158 17.70 -5.63 9.42
C THR A 158 17.01 -4.75 8.38
N TRP A 159 16.79 -5.25 7.17
CA TRP A 159 16.04 -4.52 6.14
C TRP A 159 14.61 -4.20 6.57
N TYR A 160 13.94 -5.16 7.23
CA TYR A 160 12.58 -4.96 7.72
C TYR A 160 12.48 -3.77 8.68
N GLU A 161 13.48 -3.61 9.56
CA GLU A 161 13.50 -2.53 10.56
C GLU A 161 13.98 -1.18 9.98
N THR A 162 14.92 -1.20 9.03
CA THR A 162 15.61 0.03 8.59
C THR A 162 15.02 0.65 7.32
N LEU A 163 14.55 -0.15 6.37
CA LEU A 163 14.08 0.35 5.07
C LEU A 163 12.76 1.13 5.08
N PRO A 164 11.89 1.07 6.12
CA PRO A 164 10.72 1.96 6.19
C PRO A 164 11.09 3.44 6.14
N ALA A 165 12.28 3.82 6.65
CA ALA A 165 12.82 5.18 6.54
C ALA A 165 12.95 5.64 5.07
N SER A 166 13.21 4.72 4.15
CA SER A 166 13.32 4.97 2.70
C SER A 166 11.99 4.75 1.94
N GLY A 167 10.87 4.60 2.64
CA GLY A 167 9.55 4.41 2.02
C GLY A 167 9.27 2.97 1.55
N ILE A 168 10.06 2.00 2.02
CA ILE A 168 9.84 0.57 1.73
C ILE A 168 8.84 0.01 2.75
N GLU A 169 7.77 -0.65 2.27
CA GLU A 169 6.66 -1.08 3.14
C GLU A 169 6.86 -2.45 3.81
N GLY A 170 8.02 -3.07 3.62
CA GLY A 170 8.31 -4.39 4.19
C GLY A 170 9.13 -5.28 3.28
N LEU A 171 8.84 -6.59 3.31
CA LEU A 171 9.55 -7.60 2.52
C LEU A 171 8.61 -8.46 1.70
N VAL A 172 9.09 -8.95 0.55
CA VAL A 172 8.53 -10.08 -0.20
C VAL A 172 9.45 -11.27 -0.02
N VAL A 173 8.88 -12.43 0.31
CA VAL A 173 9.62 -13.68 0.51
C VAL A 173 9.22 -14.66 -0.58
N LYS A 174 10.22 -15.22 -1.25
CA LYS A 174 10.08 -16.18 -2.35
C LYS A 174 10.88 -17.44 -2.06
N ARG A 175 10.42 -18.58 -2.56
CA ARG A 175 11.24 -19.80 -2.52
C ARG A 175 12.19 -19.80 -3.72
N LEU A 176 13.45 -20.14 -3.50
CA LEU A 176 14.50 -20.19 -4.53
C LEU A 176 14.18 -21.19 -5.64
N ASP A 177 13.57 -22.33 -5.28
CA ASP A 177 13.21 -23.43 -6.19
C ASP A 177 11.88 -23.22 -6.93
N GLN A 178 11.12 -22.14 -6.63
CA GLN A 178 9.77 -21.96 -7.11
C GLN A 178 9.72 -21.47 -8.56
N THR A 179 8.87 -22.10 -9.38
CA THR A 179 8.46 -21.54 -10.66
C THR A 179 7.60 -20.29 -10.48
N TYR A 180 7.45 -19.46 -11.52
CA TYR A 180 6.66 -18.23 -11.42
C TYR A 180 5.17 -18.53 -11.22
N PRO A 181 4.55 -18.16 -10.09
CA PRO A 181 3.17 -18.54 -9.75
C PRO A 181 2.14 -17.58 -10.35
N ALA A 182 2.05 -17.49 -11.69
CA ALA A 182 1.15 -16.58 -12.39
C ALA A 182 -0.31 -16.71 -11.92
N GLY A 183 -0.91 -15.59 -11.48
CA GLY A 183 -2.29 -15.52 -11.01
C GLY A 183 -2.56 -16.17 -9.65
N ARG A 184 -1.54 -16.72 -8.97
CA ARG A 184 -1.67 -17.41 -7.68
C ARG A 184 -0.87 -16.72 -6.57
N ARG A 185 -1.27 -16.94 -5.30
CA ARG A 185 -0.57 -16.46 -4.11
C ARG A 185 0.59 -17.40 -3.75
N GLY A 186 1.63 -17.39 -4.57
CA GLY A 186 2.81 -18.23 -4.35
C GLY A 186 3.93 -17.54 -3.57
N TRP A 187 3.91 -16.22 -3.42
CA TRP A 187 4.86 -15.47 -2.61
C TRP A 187 4.27 -15.13 -1.25
N GLN A 188 5.10 -14.69 -0.34
CA GLN A 188 4.69 -14.16 0.97
C GLN A 188 5.07 -12.68 1.05
N LYS A 189 4.30 -11.89 1.80
CA LYS A 189 4.61 -10.48 2.08
C LYS A 189 4.50 -10.22 3.57
N LEU A 190 5.58 -9.70 4.11
CA LEU A 190 5.66 -9.17 5.46
C LEU A 190 5.66 -7.65 5.34
N ARG A 191 4.62 -6.99 5.86
CA ARG A 191 4.56 -5.53 5.88
C ARG A 191 5.03 -5.01 7.22
N HIS A 192 5.80 -3.93 7.20
CA HIS A 192 6.13 -3.21 8.41
C HIS A 192 4.85 -2.63 9.02
N THR A 193 4.63 -2.92 10.30
CA THR A 193 3.47 -2.45 11.04
C THR A 193 3.94 -1.88 12.36
N GLU A 194 3.43 -0.72 12.69
CA GLU A 194 3.64 -0.10 13.98
C GLU A 194 2.35 -0.13 14.79
N VAL A 195 2.48 -0.31 16.09
CA VAL A 195 1.38 -0.15 17.03
C VAL A 195 1.53 1.22 17.67
N ARG A 196 0.51 2.05 17.53
CA ARG A 196 0.50 3.45 18.04
C ARG A 196 -0.86 3.78 18.62
N ASP A 197 -0.87 4.77 19.49
CA ASP A 197 -2.11 5.42 19.88
C ASP A 197 -2.55 6.41 18.80
N ALA A 198 -3.83 6.47 18.55
CA ALA A 198 -4.46 7.40 17.61
C ALA A 198 -5.65 8.08 18.27
N ALA A 199 -5.87 9.36 17.95
CA ALA A 199 -7.09 10.05 18.36
C ALA A 199 -8.26 9.56 17.49
N VAL A 200 -9.36 9.16 18.11
CA VAL A 200 -10.61 8.79 17.46
C VAL A 200 -11.49 10.02 17.40
N VAL A 201 -11.50 10.69 16.27
CA VAL A 201 -12.27 11.93 16.06
C VAL A 201 -13.69 11.70 15.56
N GLY A 202 -14.06 10.45 15.29
CA GLY A 202 -15.40 10.09 14.86
C GLY A 202 -15.54 8.62 14.49
N TYR A 203 -16.75 8.26 14.03
CA TYR A 203 -17.06 6.92 13.56
C TYR A 203 -18.07 6.96 12.41
N THR A 204 -18.05 5.93 11.55
CA THR A 204 -19.05 5.74 10.49
C THR A 204 -20.16 4.81 10.97
N GLY A 205 -21.35 4.90 10.33
CA GLY A 205 -22.52 4.15 10.71
C GLY A 205 -23.41 4.92 11.69
N THR A 206 -24.06 4.21 12.61
CA THR A 206 -24.95 4.80 13.65
C THR A 206 -24.39 4.52 15.05
N PRO A 207 -24.80 5.28 16.09
CA PRO A 207 -24.37 5.02 17.48
C PRO A 207 -24.61 3.59 17.95
N ARG A 208 -25.69 2.97 17.51
CA ARG A 208 -26.05 1.57 17.84
C ARG A 208 -25.33 0.54 16.94
N ARG A 209 -24.75 0.99 15.82
CA ARG A 209 -24.12 0.11 14.84
C ARG A 209 -22.94 0.81 14.13
N PRO A 210 -21.90 1.17 14.89
CA PRO A 210 -20.71 1.77 14.32
C PRO A 210 -19.97 0.76 13.45
N GLN A 211 -19.39 1.21 12.34
CA GLN A 211 -18.75 0.35 11.34
C GLN A 211 -17.23 0.47 11.37
N ALA A 212 -16.71 1.70 11.38
CA ALA A 212 -15.29 2.00 11.40
C ALA A 212 -15.04 3.28 12.17
N LEU A 213 -13.81 3.49 12.66
CA LEU A 213 -13.37 4.71 13.32
C LEU A 213 -12.71 5.68 12.36
N VAL A 214 -12.84 6.96 12.62
CA VAL A 214 -12.08 8.03 11.98
C VAL A 214 -10.94 8.39 12.92
N LEU A 215 -9.71 8.19 12.47
CA LEU A 215 -8.49 8.23 13.26
C LEU A 215 -7.60 9.37 12.81
N VAL A 216 -6.97 10.06 13.75
CA VAL A 216 -5.85 10.98 13.51
C VAL A 216 -4.62 10.41 14.21
N LEU A 217 -3.55 10.20 13.44
CA LEU A 217 -2.28 9.67 13.95
C LEU A 217 -1.41 10.82 14.49
N PRO A 218 -0.66 10.62 15.60
CA PRO A 218 0.07 11.69 16.27
C PRO A 218 1.32 12.18 15.53
N VAL A 219 1.77 11.46 14.50
CA VAL A 219 2.97 11.82 13.71
C VAL A 219 2.68 11.63 12.24
N GLY A 220 2.85 12.67 11.43
CA GLY A 220 2.66 12.67 10.00
C GLY A 220 1.61 13.68 9.55
N ASP A 221 0.90 13.33 8.49
CA ASP A 221 -0.21 14.11 7.96
C ASP A 221 -1.39 14.03 8.94
N GLU A 222 -1.84 15.17 9.50
CA GLU A 222 -3.01 15.26 10.40
C GLU A 222 -4.34 14.92 9.68
N THR A 223 -4.26 14.47 8.44
CA THR A 223 -5.44 14.08 7.66
C THR A 223 -6.13 12.89 8.30
N PRO A 224 -7.42 12.98 8.62
CA PRO A 224 -8.18 11.88 9.18
C PRO A 224 -8.16 10.66 8.27
N LEU A 225 -8.00 9.48 8.86
CA LEU A 225 -7.97 8.19 8.19
C LEU A 225 -9.14 7.32 8.66
N LEU A 226 -9.76 6.58 7.73
CA LEU A 226 -10.74 5.57 8.12
C LEU A 226 -10.05 4.27 8.53
N SER A 227 -10.45 3.69 9.67
CA SER A 227 -9.97 2.38 10.11
C SER A 227 -10.50 1.23 9.26
N SER A 228 -9.91 0.06 9.40
CA SER A 228 -10.55 -1.21 9.01
C SER A 228 -11.90 -1.37 9.74
N PRO A 229 -12.83 -2.16 9.19
CA PRO A 229 -14.11 -2.44 9.87
C PRO A 229 -13.88 -2.97 11.28
N LEU A 230 -14.68 -2.48 12.24
CA LEU A 230 -14.59 -2.89 13.65
C LEU A 230 -14.97 -4.36 13.82
N THR A 231 -14.23 -5.07 14.68
CA THR A 231 -14.62 -6.40 15.17
C THR A 231 -15.91 -6.31 15.98
N ALA A 232 -16.57 -7.43 16.20
CA ALA A 232 -17.79 -7.47 17.02
C ALA A 232 -17.54 -6.97 18.46
N ALA A 233 -16.38 -7.33 19.05
CA ALA A 233 -15.98 -6.91 20.39
C ALA A 233 -15.75 -5.40 20.47
N LEU A 234 -14.94 -4.84 19.56
CA LEU A 234 -14.69 -3.38 19.50
C LEU A 234 -15.95 -2.57 19.24
N ARG A 235 -16.86 -3.12 18.44
CA ARG A 235 -18.16 -2.49 18.18
C ARG A 235 -19.01 -2.43 19.45
N ALA A 236 -19.06 -3.51 20.21
CA ALA A 236 -19.80 -3.55 21.47
C ALA A 236 -19.20 -2.57 22.49
N GLU A 237 -17.87 -2.52 22.61
CA GLU A 237 -17.14 -1.59 23.45
C GLU A 237 -17.43 -0.11 23.08
N LEU A 238 -17.36 0.21 21.79
CA LEU A 238 -17.69 1.57 21.32
C LEU A 238 -19.15 1.94 21.57
N VAL A 239 -20.08 1.02 21.38
CA VAL A 239 -21.52 1.26 21.65
C VAL A 239 -21.73 1.57 23.13
N ALA A 240 -21.08 0.84 24.03
CA ALA A 240 -21.16 1.10 25.48
C ALA A 240 -20.60 2.49 25.82
N GLU A 241 -19.45 2.84 25.28
CA GLU A 241 -18.83 4.16 25.48
C GLU A 241 -19.71 5.30 24.96
N LEU A 242 -20.31 5.13 23.77
CA LEU A 242 -21.24 6.12 23.20
C LEU A 242 -22.52 6.28 24.05
N ALA A 243 -23.01 5.21 24.68
CA ALA A 243 -24.15 5.29 25.58
C ALA A 243 -23.82 6.08 26.85
N VAL A 244 -22.67 5.83 27.48
CA VAL A 244 -22.21 6.58 28.66
C VAL A 244 -22.07 8.07 28.33
N ARG A 245 -21.50 8.42 27.18
CA ARG A 245 -21.37 9.81 26.75
C ARG A 245 -22.72 10.49 26.48
N ALA A 246 -23.68 9.76 25.93
CA ALA A 246 -25.02 10.28 25.68
C ALA A 246 -25.76 10.58 27.01
N GLU A 247 -25.56 9.75 28.03
CA GLU A 247 -26.10 9.96 29.39
C GLU A 247 -25.42 11.12 30.11
N ALA A 248 -24.09 11.26 30.00
CA ALA A 248 -23.34 12.35 30.57
C ALA A 248 -23.65 13.72 29.95
N GLY A 249 -24.04 13.77 28.67
CA GLY A 249 -24.49 14.99 27.98
C GLY A 249 -25.95 15.37 28.25
N ALA A 250 -26.70 14.53 28.95
CA ALA A 250 -28.06 14.80 29.42
C ALA A 250 -28.00 15.36 30.85
N GLU A 251 -27.68 16.66 31.04
CA GLU A 251 -27.74 17.35 32.34
C GLU A 251 -29.19 17.30 32.84
N PRO A 252 -29.41 16.88 34.13
CA PRO A 252 -30.72 16.97 34.75
C PRO A 252 -30.91 18.38 35.32
N GLY A 253 -31.51 19.29 34.52
CA GLY A 253 -31.88 20.58 35.04
C GLY A 253 -32.09 21.69 34.05
N ALA A 254 -33.17 21.62 33.27
CA ALA A 254 -33.87 22.82 32.76
C ALA A 254 -35.30 22.49 32.40
N GLY A 255 -36.21 23.21 33.05
CA GLY A 255 -37.64 23.03 33.09
C GLY A 255 -38.35 22.95 31.73
N SER A 256 -39.56 22.40 31.81
CA SER A 256 -40.61 22.34 30.84
C SER A 256 -40.71 23.60 29.92
N GLY A 257 -40.32 23.46 28.69
CA GLY A 257 -40.64 24.39 27.62
C GLY A 257 -40.85 23.61 26.33
N ALA A 258 -42.13 23.41 25.96
CA ALA A 258 -42.50 22.84 24.68
C ALA A 258 -41.96 23.70 23.55
N GLY A 259 -41.06 23.13 22.78
CA GLY A 259 -40.51 23.73 21.57
C GLY A 259 -39.83 22.68 20.72
N SER A 260 -40.58 22.07 19.80
CA SER A 260 -40.07 21.20 18.78
C SER A 260 -39.11 22.01 17.88
N GLY A 261 -37.83 21.82 18.06
CA GLY A 261 -36.79 22.35 17.21
C GLY A 261 -35.80 21.25 16.90
N VAL A 262 -36.02 20.53 15.80
CA VAL A 262 -34.97 19.77 15.12
C VAL A 262 -33.89 20.78 14.77
N ARG A 263 -32.82 20.84 15.59
CA ARG A 263 -31.61 21.57 15.21
C ARG A 263 -31.11 20.89 13.92
N GLY A 264 -31.19 21.62 12.81
CA GLY A 264 -30.79 21.17 11.50
C GLY A 264 -29.37 20.64 11.58
N ALA A 265 -29.23 19.35 11.28
CA ALA A 265 -27.93 18.74 11.14
C ALA A 265 -27.25 19.43 9.92
N GLY A 266 -26.28 20.27 10.19
CA GLY A 266 -25.35 20.74 9.16
C GLY A 266 -24.74 19.53 8.44
N PRO A 267 -24.15 19.74 7.28
CA PRO A 267 -23.51 18.65 6.54
C PRO A 267 -22.50 17.94 7.46
N ARG A 268 -22.63 16.61 7.54
CA ARG A 268 -21.69 15.78 8.33
C ARG A 268 -20.29 15.94 7.74
N PRO A 269 -19.25 16.03 8.57
CA PRO A 269 -17.88 16.00 8.08
C PRO A 269 -17.61 14.69 7.33
N THR A 270 -16.73 14.75 6.33
CA THR A 270 -16.35 13.60 5.50
C THR A 270 -14.90 13.25 5.71
N VAL A 271 -14.58 11.97 5.55
CA VAL A 271 -13.22 11.43 5.50
C VAL A 271 -13.02 10.75 4.15
N ASN A 272 -11.88 10.97 3.54
CA ASN A 272 -11.57 10.31 2.26
C ASN A 272 -11.13 8.86 2.53
N ALA A 273 -12.02 7.93 2.25
CA ALA A 273 -11.79 6.50 2.44
C ALA A 273 -11.35 5.85 1.13
N ILE A 274 -10.23 5.14 1.16
CA ILE A 274 -9.66 4.50 -0.03
C ILE A 274 -10.62 3.43 -0.56
N GLY A 275 -11.00 3.58 -1.83
CA GLY A 275 -11.97 2.68 -2.49
C GLY A 275 -13.44 2.99 -2.23
N LEU A 276 -13.75 3.89 -1.29
CA LEU A 276 -15.12 4.32 -0.97
C LEU A 276 -15.35 5.82 -1.25
N GLY A 277 -14.28 6.60 -1.49
CA GLY A 277 -14.35 8.04 -1.69
C GLY A 277 -14.69 8.81 -0.40
N GLU A 278 -15.32 9.97 -0.53
CA GLU A 278 -15.75 10.78 0.61
C GLU A 278 -16.86 10.09 1.39
N THR A 279 -16.54 9.73 2.63
CA THR A 279 -17.44 8.98 3.52
C THR A 279 -17.85 9.88 4.69
N PRO A 280 -19.16 10.15 4.90
CA PRO A 280 -19.63 10.94 6.04
C PRO A 280 -19.46 10.18 7.34
N TYR A 281 -19.12 10.90 8.42
CA TYR A 281 -18.94 10.32 9.74
C TYR A 281 -19.63 11.14 10.83
N CYS A 282 -19.87 10.51 11.99
CA CYS A 282 -20.35 11.16 13.21
C CYS A 282 -19.12 11.60 14.01
N PRO A 283 -18.94 12.89 14.29
CA PRO A 283 -17.80 13.37 15.07
C PRO A 283 -17.93 12.95 16.54
N LEU A 284 -16.78 12.79 17.19
CA LEU A 284 -16.65 12.55 18.62
C LEU A 284 -15.90 13.74 19.26
N ASP A 285 -16.56 14.37 20.23
CA ASP A 285 -15.99 15.46 21.01
C ASP A 285 -16.36 15.26 22.51
N PRO A 286 -15.36 15.12 23.41
CA PRO A 286 -13.95 15.01 23.11
C PRO A 286 -13.60 13.70 22.38
N PRO A 287 -12.47 13.66 21.64
CA PRO A 287 -12.03 12.44 20.96
C PRO A 287 -11.70 11.32 21.95
N LEU A 288 -11.84 10.07 21.53
CA LEU A 288 -11.32 8.90 22.24
C LEU A 288 -9.90 8.60 21.81
N THR A 289 -9.19 7.79 22.58
CA THR A 289 -7.91 7.21 22.18
C THR A 289 -8.09 5.75 21.81
N ALA A 290 -7.48 5.31 20.72
CA ALA A 290 -7.42 3.91 20.32
C ALA A 290 -5.99 3.50 20.06
N GLU A 291 -5.64 2.29 20.48
CA GLU A 291 -4.42 1.63 20.04
C GLU A 291 -4.67 1.00 18.67
N VAL A 292 -3.87 1.39 17.71
CA VAL A 292 -4.04 0.95 16.30
C VAL A 292 -2.76 0.33 15.77
N ARG A 293 -2.92 -0.72 14.97
CA ARG A 293 -1.85 -1.25 14.12
C ARG A 293 -1.93 -0.56 12.77
N HIS A 294 -0.89 0.18 12.44
CA HIS A 294 -0.80 0.95 11.22
C HIS A 294 0.40 0.49 10.39
N THR A 295 0.26 0.46 9.08
CA THR A 295 1.38 0.33 8.14
C THR A 295 1.90 1.72 7.78
N SER A 296 3.18 1.84 7.44
CA SER A 296 3.78 3.11 6.99
C SER A 296 3.14 3.67 5.71
N THR A 297 2.23 2.93 5.10
CA THR A 297 1.50 3.27 3.88
C THR A 297 0.01 3.41 4.17
N ARG A 298 -0.72 4.16 3.34
CA ARG A 298 -2.18 4.32 3.47
C ARG A 298 -2.97 3.02 3.26
N HIS A 299 -2.33 1.94 2.85
CA HIS A 299 -2.93 0.62 2.62
C HIS A 299 -2.19 -0.51 3.32
N PRO A 300 -2.86 -1.39 4.05
CA PRO A 300 -4.30 -1.38 4.37
C PRO A 300 -4.68 -0.27 5.35
N PRO A 301 -5.98 0.04 5.50
CA PRO A 301 -6.45 0.94 6.55
C PRO A 301 -5.96 0.49 7.93
N PRO A 302 -5.74 1.41 8.88
CA PRO A 302 -5.34 1.07 10.25
C PRO A 302 -6.30 0.06 10.89
N GLU A 303 -5.74 -0.96 11.54
CA GLU A 303 -6.51 -1.93 12.33
C GLU A 303 -6.61 -1.45 13.77
N VAL A 304 -7.81 -1.27 14.28
CA VAL A 304 -8.04 -0.94 15.70
C VAL A 304 -7.83 -2.20 16.54
N LEU A 305 -6.94 -2.13 17.52
CA LEU A 305 -6.63 -3.24 18.41
C LEU A 305 -7.47 -3.18 19.69
N ARG A 306 -7.60 -1.98 20.27
CA ARG A 306 -8.43 -1.71 21.46
C ARG A 306 -8.75 -0.21 21.56
N LEU A 307 -9.85 0.11 22.20
CA LEU A 307 -10.11 1.45 22.69
C LEU A 307 -9.37 1.66 24.03
N ARG A 308 -8.85 2.86 24.26
CA ARG A 308 -8.34 3.25 25.58
C ARG A 308 -9.40 4.14 26.19
N THR A 309 -10.24 3.56 27.03
CA THR A 309 -11.12 4.29 27.93
C THR A 309 -10.28 4.73 29.12
N GLU A 310 -10.08 6.03 29.30
CA GLU A 310 -9.52 6.54 30.54
C GLU A 310 -10.53 6.20 31.66
N LEU A 311 -10.03 5.49 32.67
CA LEU A 311 -10.77 5.23 33.91
C LEU A 311 -10.86 6.50 34.76
#